data_d6e900aabdcfd1fcb6f31cb4934eab90
#
_entry.id   d6e900aabdcfd1fcb6f31cb4934eab90
#
_cell.length_a   1.000
_cell.length_b   1.000
_cell.length_c   1.000
_cell.angle_alpha   90.00
_cell.angle_beta   90.00
_cell.angle_gamma   90.00
#
_symmetry.space_group_name_H-M   'P 1'
#
loop_
_entity.id
_entity.type
_entity.pdbx_description
1 polymer ?
#
loop_
_entity_poly.entity_id
_entity_poly.type
_entity_poly.pdbx_seq_one_letter_code
_entity_poly.pdbx_strand_id
1 'polypeptide(L)'
;MSDSWYKVDNVAKVFLATASMRDPRVFRISCTLQEQVDPDTLNEALRRTAQEWPQFQVTLHRGLFWHYFESTDLMPAAQPETKAPCAPLYTPERRNRLIYRVTYFGARINLEMFHAITDGNGGLLYLKSIVRNYLALRHPGELDSVPSPNSASAGDLAQDSFRNFYGGTRRRKAEKKTKVYRPHGFLPYDQLQFFEGHLSAREVLDRSHAL
;
A
#
# COMPACT_ATOMS: atom_id res chain seq x y z
N MET A 1 10.24 -21.86 -13.98
CA MET A 1 10.06 -20.41 -13.87
C MET A 1 11.33 -19.82 -13.32
N SER A 2 11.91 -18.78 -13.90
CA SER A 2 13.14 -18.21 -13.38
C SER A 2 12.79 -17.49 -12.08
N ASP A 3 13.43 -17.86 -10.97
CA ASP A 3 13.40 -17.13 -9.71
C ASP A 3 13.94 -15.72 -9.96
N SER A 4 13.05 -14.80 -10.30
CA SER A 4 13.45 -13.41 -10.49
C SER A 4 13.38 -12.70 -9.14
N TRP A 5 14.55 -12.33 -8.62
CA TRP A 5 14.64 -11.52 -7.41
C TRP A 5 14.94 -10.06 -7.79
N TYR A 6 14.40 -9.13 -6.97
CA TYR A 6 14.54 -7.70 -7.18
C TYR A 6 15.20 -7.06 -5.97
N LYS A 7 16.14 -6.17 -6.25
CA LYS A 7 16.78 -5.40 -5.18
C LYS A 7 15.78 -4.39 -4.61
N VAL A 8 15.71 -4.32 -3.29
CA VAL A 8 14.94 -3.29 -2.59
C VAL A 8 15.52 -1.91 -2.88
N ASP A 9 14.69 -0.95 -3.25
CA ASP A 9 15.09 0.43 -3.50
C ASP A 9 15.52 1.17 -2.21
N ASN A 10 16.04 2.39 -2.35
CA ASN A 10 16.55 3.13 -1.21
C ASN A 10 15.45 3.64 -0.27
N VAL A 11 14.26 3.94 -0.79
CA VAL A 11 13.11 4.38 0.01
C VAL A 11 12.55 3.19 0.80
N ALA A 12 12.38 2.04 0.15
CA ALA A 12 11.95 0.82 0.81
C ALA A 12 12.89 0.38 1.95
N LYS A 13 14.21 0.60 1.81
CA LYS A 13 15.17 0.33 2.91
C LYS A 13 14.89 1.15 4.16
N VAL A 14 14.43 2.39 4.02
CA VAL A 14 14.04 3.23 5.17
C VAL A 14 12.85 2.62 5.89
N PHE A 15 11.83 2.17 5.16
CA PHE A 15 10.67 1.52 5.76
C PHE A 15 11.06 0.20 6.44
N LEU A 16 11.91 -0.61 5.81
CA LEU A 16 12.42 -1.84 6.40
C LEU A 16 13.22 -1.61 7.68
N ALA A 17 14.06 -0.58 7.72
CA ALA A 17 14.88 -0.25 8.88
C ALA A 17 14.07 0.34 10.04
N THR A 18 12.91 0.93 9.77
CA THR A 18 12.08 1.62 10.76
C THR A 18 10.81 0.86 11.13
N ALA A 19 10.47 -0.21 10.42
CA ALA A 19 9.32 -1.05 10.74
C ALA A 19 9.50 -1.75 12.08
N SER A 20 8.44 -1.79 12.88
CA SER A 20 8.40 -2.45 14.18
C SER A 20 6.99 -2.98 14.46
N MET A 21 6.82 -3.75 15.52
CA MET A 21 5.47 -4.20 15.94
C MET A 21 4.56 -3.03 16.32
N ARG A 22 5.13 -1.90 16.78
CA ARG A 22 4.37 -0.68 17.12
C ARG A 22 4.05 0.20 15.91
N ASP A 23 4.93 0.18 14.93
CA ASP A 23 4.81 0.92 13.68
C ASP A 23 5.16 0.00 12.52
N PRO A 24 4.21 -0.80 12.05
CA PRO A 24 4.47 -1.82 11.03
C PRO A 24 4.78 -1.26 9.65
N ARG A 25 4.68 0.05 9.47
CA ARG A 25 4.81 0.72 8.16
C ARG A 25 3.84 0.17 7.13
N VAL A 26 2.66 -0.19 7.59
CA VAL A 26 1.53 -0.63 6.76
C VAL A 26 0.55 0.51 6.66
N PHE A 27 0.12 0.83 5.46
CA PHE A 27 -0.95 1.78 5.23
C PHE A 27 -2.19 1.08 4.67
N ARG A 28 -3.34 1.70 4.87
CA ARG A 28 -4.63 1.20 4.36
C ARG A 28 -5.27 2.24 3.45
N ILE A 29 -5.79 1.77 2.34
CA ILE A 29 -6.69 2.51 1.47
C ILE A 29 -7.99 1.71 1.36
N SER A 30 -9.12 2.38 1.40
CA SER A 30 -10.43 1.73 1.37
C SER A 30 -11.32 2.32 0.28
N CYS A 31 -12.18 1.47 -0.28
CA CYS A 31 -13.26 1.86 -1.18
C CYS A 31 -14.58 1.32 -0.64
N THR A 32 -15.59 2.17 -0.52
CA THR A 32 -16.93 1.75 -0.12
C THR A 32 -17.82 1.74 -1.37
N LEU A 33 -18.43 0.60 -1.64
CA LEU A 33 -19.36 0.36 -2.73
C LEU A 33 -20.78 0.73 -2.30
N GLN A 34 -21.70 0.73 -3.25
CA GLN A 34 -23.13 0.90 -2.96
C GLN A 34 -23.83 -0.42 -2.58
N GLU A 35 -23.18 -1.54 -2.86
CA GLU A 35 -23.68 -2.88 -2.58
C GLU A 35 -22.73 -3.66 -1.66
N GLN A 36 -23.25 -4.73 -1.06
CA GLN A 36 -22.45 -5.63 -0.23
C GLN A 36 -21.38 -6.33 -1.07
N VAL A 37 -20.18 -6.45 -0.52
CA VAL A 37 -19.09 -7.16 -1.17
C VAL A 37 -19.38 -8.65 -1.19
N ASP A 38 -19.34 -9.24 -2.37
CA ASP A 38 -19.35 -10.68 -2.57
C ASP A 38 -17.91 -11.23 -2.52
N PRO A 39 -17.57 -12.09 -1.54
CA PRO A 39 -16.22 -12.56 -1.35
C PRO A 39 -15.67 -13.40 -2.50
N ASP A 40 -16.51 -14.18 -3.17
CA ASP A 40 -16.09 -15.05 -4.26
C ASP A 40 -15.75 -14.23 -5.49
N THR A 41 -16.60 -13.26 -5.82
CA THR A 41 -16.31 -12.28 -6.89
C THR A 41 -15.06 -11.47 -6.58
N LEU A 42 -14.86 -11.07 -5.30
CA LEU A 42 -13.65 -10.34 -4.92
C LEU A 42 -12.38 -11.18 -5.09
N ASN A 43 -12.44 -12.46 -4.76
CA ASN A 43 -11.32 -13.38 -4.97
C ASN A 43 -10.98 -13.55 -6.46
N GLU A 44 -11.99 -13.61 -7.33
CA GLU A 44 -11.78 -13.64 -8.78
C GLU A 44 -11.15 -12.33 -9.28
N ALA A 45 -11.66 -11.20 -8.81
CA ALA A 45 -11.10 -9.89 -9.15
C ALA A 45 -9.63 -9.76 -8.71
N LEU A 46 -9.30 -10.28 -7.54
CA LEU A 46 -7.92 -10.30 -7.04
C LEU A 46 -6.99 -11.14 -7.93
N ARG A 47 -7.45 -12.30 -8.40
CA ARG A 47 -6.67 -13.14 -9.34
C ARG A 47 -6.39 -12.40 -10.65
N ARG A 48 -7.38 -11.74 -11.22
CA ARG A 48 -7.21 -10.91 -12.43
C ARG A 48 -6.24 -9.76 -12.20
N THR A 49 -6.42 -9.04 -11.09
CA THR A 49 -5.55 -7.93 -10.74
C THR A 49 -4.11 -8.37 -10.50
N ALA A 50 -3.89 -9.53 -9.88
CA ALA A 50 -2.55 -10.08 -9.68
C ALA A 50 -1.81 -10.33 -11.01
N GLN A 51 -2.53 -10.75 -12.04
CA GLN A 51 -1.97 -10.93 -13.39
C GLN A 51 -1.62 -9.59 -14.07
N GLU A 52 -2.43 -8.55 -13.83
CA GLU A 52 -2.18 -7.20 -14.35
C GLU A 52 -1.01 -6.48 -13.65
N TRP A 53 -0.70 -6.86 -12.39
CA TRP A 53 0.27 -6.20 -11.52
C TRP A 53 1.32 -7.19 -10.99
N PRO A 54 2.12 -7.83 -11.85
CA PRO A 54 3.08 -8.85 -11.42
C PRO A 54 4.16 -8.31 -10.45
N GLN A 55 4.46 -7.00 -10.49
CA GLN A 55 5.41 -6.37 -9.57
C GLN A 55 4.97 -6.38 -8.10
N PHE A 56 3.67 -6.60 -7.83
CA PHE A 56 3.16 -6.78 -6.46
C PHE A 56 3.07 -8.25 -6.03
N GLN A 57 3.30 -9.18 -6.98
CA GLN A 57 3.35 -10.62 -6.70
C GLN A 57 4.75 -11.00 -6.20
N VAL A 58 5.10 -10.47 -5.03
CA VAL A 58 6.42 -10.67 -4.42
C VAL A 58 6.31 -10.99 -2.95
N THR A 59 7.27 -11.75 -2.48
CA THR A 59 7.57 -11.97 -1.07
C THR A 59 8.82 -11.19 -0.68
N LEU A 60 8.95 -10.84 0.58
CA LEU A 60 10.10 -10.11 1.09
C LEU A 60 11.01 -11.05 1.88
N HIS A 61 12.26 -11.09 1.49
CA HIS A 61 13.27 -11.93 2.11
C HIS A 61 14.40 -11.10 2.72
N ARG A 62 15.00 -11.62 3.78
CA ARG A 62 16.18 -11.08 4.42
C ARG A 62 17.38 -11.98 4.13
N GLY A 63 18.34 -11.45 3.37
CA GLY A 63 19.66 -12.04 3.26
C GLY A 63 20.54 -11.72 4.48
N LEU A 64 21.82 -12.04 4.40
CA LEU A 64 22.78 -11.84 5.50
C LEU A 64 22.92 -10.34 5.86
N PHE A 65 22.97 -9.47 4.85
CA PHE A 65 23.19 -8.03 5.01
C PHE A 65 22.18 -7.14 4.28
N TRP A 66 21.23 -7.73 3.52
CA TRP A 66 20.28 -6.97 2.71
C TRP A 66 18.92 -7.66 2.64
N HIS A 67 17.89 -6.89 2.24
CA HIS A 67 16.59 -7.42 1.90
C HIS A 67 16.43 -7.44 0.38
N TYR A 68 15.61 -8.37 -0.11
CA TYR A 68 15.25 -8.49 -1.51
C TYR A 68 13.81 -8.97 -1.66
N PHE A 69 13.21 -8.63 -2.78
CA PHE A 69 11.92 -9.16 -3.19
C PHE A 69 12.15 -10.36 -4.09
N GLU A 70 11.32 -11.36 -3.93
CA GLU A 70 11.31 -12.56 -4.76
C GLU A 70 9.92 -12.74 -5.35
N SER A 71 9.84 -12.94 -6.68
CA SER A 71 8.58 -13.22 -7.36
C SER A 71 7.94 -14.48 -6.81
N THR A 72 6.62 -14.49 -6.71
CA THR A 72 5.88 -15.61 -6.13
C THR A 72 4.60 -15.88 -6.91
N ASP A 73 4.21 -17.14 -6.97
CA ASP A 73 2.93 -17.60 -7.51
C ASP A 73 1.81 -17.59 -6.44
N LEU A 74 2.07 -17.05 -5.25
CA LEU A 74 1.06 -16.91 -4.20
C LEU A 74 -0.09 -16.02 -4.68
N MET A 75 -1.30 -16.55 -4.63
CA MET A 75 -2.48 -15.75 -4.99
C MET A 75 -3.04 -15.02 -3.78
N PRO A 76 -3.39 -13.72 -3.94
CA PRO A 76 -4.07 -13.00 -2.89
C PRO A 76 -5.48 -13.58 -2.66
N ALA A 77 -5.89 -13.62 -1.40
CA ALA A 77 -7.24 -14.01 -1.01
C ALA A 77 -7.86 -12.93 -0.11
N ALA A 78 -9.11 -12.58 -0.42
CA ALA A 78 -9.89 -11.66 0.37
C ALA A 78 -10.28 -12.31 1.71
N GLN A 79 -10.17 -11.56 2.79
CA GLN A 79 -10.49 -12.01 4.13
C GLN A 79 -11.50 -11.05 4.79
N PRO A 80 -12.36 -11.53 5.67
CA PRO A 80 -13.14 -10.63 6.53
C PRO A 80 -12.23 -9.68 7.30
N GLU A 81 -12.66 -8.43 7.47
CA GLU A 81 -11.89 -7.44 8.23
C GLU A 81 -11.68 -7.90 9.67
N THR A 82 -10.48 -7.70 10.16
CA THR A 82 -10.12 -8.02 11.55
C THR A 82 -10.12 -6.75 12.42
N LYS A 83 -10.15 -6.92 13.74
CA LYS A 83 -10.07 -5.81 14.70
C LYS A 83 -8.70 -5.11 14.76
N ALA A 84 -7.70 -5.61 14.02
CA ALA A 84 -6.35 -5.06 13.98
C ALA A 84 -6.00 -4.59 12.54
N PRO A 85 -6.51 -3.44 12.09
CA PRO A 85 -6.11 -2.86 10.83
C PRO A 85 -4.64 -2.45 10.87
N CYS A 86 -4.00 -2.48 9.69
CA CYS A 86 -2.58 -2.19 9.53
C CYS A 86 -1.64 -3.04 10.41
N ALA A 87 -2.06 -4.25 10.79
CA ALA A 87 -1.19 -5.18 11.49
C ALA A 87 0.04 -5.55 10.64
N PRO A 88 1.16 -5.96 11.25
CA PRO A 88 2.37 -6.31 10.53
C PRO A 88 2.12 -7.35 9.44
N LEU A 89 2.47 -7.01 8.22
CA LEU A 89 2.40 -7.90 7.04
C LEU A 89 3.71 -8.66 6.83
N TYR A 90 4.80 -8.14 7.33
CA TYR A 90 6.12 -8.74 7.29
C TYR A 90 6.68 -8.92 8.70
N THR A 91 7.13 -10.14 9.00
CA THR A 91 7.98 -10.44 10.14
C THR A 91 9.04 -11.45 9.69
N PRO A 92 10.22 -11.50 10.32
CA PRO A 92 11.27 -12.45 9.94
C PRO A 92 10.82 -13.92 9.90
N GLU A 93 9.79 -14.27 10.69
CA GLU A 93 9.21 -15.62 10.78
C GLU A 93 8.17 -15.90 9.69
N ARG A 94 7.64 -14.86 9.05
CA ARG A 94 6.56 -14.95 8.04
C ARG A 94 7.06 -14.56 6.65
N ARG A 95 8.05 -15.28 6.15
CA ARG A 95 8.76 -14.94 4.90
C ARG A 95 7.98 -15.24 3.63
N ASN A 96 7.19 -16.30 3.60
CA ASN A 96 6.50 -16.79 2.40
C ASN A 96 5.06 -16.27 2.35
N ARG A 97 4.89 -14.95 2.36
CA ARG A 97 3.57 -14.30 2.27
C ARG A 97 3.67 -13.04 1.41
N LEU A 98 2.57 -12.74 0.74
CA LEU A 98 2.41 -11.43 0.12
C LEU A 98 2.50 -10.34 1.20
N ILE A 99 3.15 -9.25 0.87
CA ILE A 99 3.34 -8.10 1.77
C ILE A 99 2.25 -7.03 1.59
N TYR A 100 1.11 -7.48 1.12
CA TYR A 100 -0.17 -6.78 1.14
C TYR A 100 -1.28 -7.78 1.47
N ARG A 101 -2.43 -7.27 1.89
CA ARG A 101 -3.65 -8.05 2.07
C ARG A 101 -4.87 -7.24 1.68
N VAL A 102 -5.91 -7.95 1.26
CA VAL A 102 -7.22 -7.38 0.98
C VAL A 102 -8.22 -7.93 1.97
N THR A 103 -8.97 -7.03 2.59
CA THR A 103 -10.04 -7.39 3.52
C THR A 103 -11.34 -6.71 3.11
N TYR A 104 -12.46 -7.24 3.57
CA TYR A 104 -13.77 -6.65 3.31
C TYR A 104 -14.63 -6.62 4.57
N PHE A 105 -15.51 -5.61 4.65
CA PHE A 105 -16.51 -5.48 5.68
C PHE A 105 -17.75 -4.78 5.11
N GLY A 106 -18.90 -5.46 5.09
CA GLY A 106 -20.10 -4.91 4.47
C GLY A 106 -19.86 -4.55 3.01
N ALA A 107 -20.06 -3.29 2.66
CA ALA A 107 -19.84 -2.76 1.31
C ALA A 107 -18.40 -2.24 1.09
N ARG A 108 -17.49 -2.38 2.04
CA ARG A 108 -16.16 -1.80 1.99
C ARG A 108 -15.09 -2.84 1.65
N ILE A 109 -14.26 -2.52 0.67
CA ILE A 109 -13.02 -3.23 0.33
C ILE A 109 -11.85 -2.43 0.88
N ASN A 110 -10.97 -3.08 1.64
CA ASN A 110 -9.75 -2.48 2.19
C ASN A 110 -8.53 -3.14 1.59
N LEU A 111 -7.58 -2.34 1.17
CA LEU A 111 -6.24 -2.77 0.77
C LEU A 111 -5.25 -2.28 1.82
N GLU A 112 -4.49 -3.18 2.39
CA GLU A 112 -3.37 -2.89 3.27
C GLU A 112 -2.07 -3.31 2.62
N MET A 113 -1.09 -2.41 2.59
CA MET A 113 0.19 -2.64 1.95
C MET A 113 1.34 -2.25 2.87
N PHE A 114 2.38 -3.07 2.90
CA PHE A 114 3.64 -2.71 3.52
C PHE A 114 4.33 -1.66 2.67
N HIS A 115 4.70 -0.55 3.27
CA HIS A 115 5.16 0.64 2.53
C HIS A 115 6.47 0.45 1.76
N ALA A 116 7.17 -0.67 1.99
CA ALA A 116 8.35 -1.02 1.22
C ALA A 116 8.05 -1.48 -0.22
N ILE A 117 6.80 -1.89 -0.53
CA ILE A 117 6.45 -2.36 -1.88
C ILE A 117 6.04 -1.21 -2.80
N THR A 118 5.39 -0.19 -2.24
CA THR A 118 4.89 0.97 -2.99
C THR A 118 4.52 2.12 -2.08
N ASP A 119 4.32 3.29 -2.67
CA ASP A 119 3.76 4.46 -2.01
C ASP A 119 2.22 4.48 -2.04
N GLY A 120 1.62 5.54 -1.49
CA GLY A 120 0.16 5.70 -1.45
C GLY A 120 -0.47 5.80 -2.84
N ASN A 121 0.22 6.37 -3.82
CA ASN A 121 -0.29 6.49 -5.19
C ASN A 121 -0.31 5.12 -5.90
N GLY A 122 0.76 4.36 -5.81
CA GLY A 122 0.81 3.00 -6.36
C GLY A 122 -0.24 2.08 -5.70
N GLY A 123 -0.41 2.19 -4.37
CA GLY A 123 -1.46 1.48 -3.65
C GLY A 123 -2.87 1.87 -4.09
N LEU A 124 -3.12 3.17 -4.36
CA LEU A 124 -4.40 3.65 -4.86
C LEU A 124 -4.71 3.12 -6.26
N LEU A 125 -3.73 3.09 -7.15
CA LEU A 125 -3.89 2.53 -8.49
C LEU A 125 -4.19 1.03 -8.44
N TYR A 126 -3.52 0.30 -7.56
CA TYR A 126 -3.78 -1.12 -7.34
C TYR A 126 -5.19 -1.37 -6.80
N LEU A 127 -5.65 -0.60 -5.80
CA LEU A 127 -7.02 -0.70 -5.31
C LEU A 127 -8.05 -0.38 -6.40
N LYS A 128 -7.80 0.64 -7.23
CA LYS A 128 -8.67 0.96 -8.37
C LYS A 128 -8.76 -0.20 -9.35
N SER A 129 -7.67 -0.91 -9.63
CA SER A 129 -7.68 -2.12 -10.47
C SER A 129 -8.51 -3.24 -9.85
N ILE A 130 -8.36 -3.49 -8.54
CA ILE A 130 -9.18 -4.47 -7.81
C ILE A 130 -10.68 -4.13 -7.93
N VAL A 131 -11.03 -2.89 -7.63
CA VAL A 131 -12.44 -2.44 -7.67
C VAL A 131 -13.00 -2.49 -9.09
N ARG A 132 -12.22 -2.08 -10.09
CA ARG A 132 -12.62 -2.18 -11.50
C ARG A 132 -12.90 -3.63 -11.91
N ASN A 133 -11.99 -4.55 -11.60
CA ASN A 133 -12.15 -5.97 -11.92
C ASN A 133 -13.34 -6.58 -11.16
N TYR A 134 -13.55 -6.18 -9.91
CA TYR A 134 -14.70 -6.58 -9.13
C TYR A 134 -16.02 -6.12 -9.77
N LEU A 135 -16.13 -4.83 -10.09
CA LEU A 135 -17.34 -4.26 -10.69
C LEU A 135 -17.60 -4.82 -12.09
N ALA A 136 -16.55 -5.07 -12.90
CA ALA A 136 -16.70 -5.70 -14.21
C ALA A 136 -17.25 -7.12 -14.14
N LEU A 137 -16.94 -7.85 -13.05
CA LEU A 137 -17.50 -9.17 -12.79
C LEU A 137 -18.97 -9.10 -12.28
N ARG A 138 -19.27 -8.10 -11.47
CA ARG A 138 -20.62 -7.90 -10.91
C ARG A 138 -21.59 -7.32 -11.93
N HIS A 139 -21.12 -6.43 -12.79
CA HIS A 139 -21.90 -5.66 -13.78
C HIS A 139 -21.30 -5.82 -15.17
N PRO A 140 -21.45 -7.00 -15.81
CA PRO A 140 -20.88 -7.25 -17.13
C PRO A 140 -21.39 -6.27 -18.17
N GLY A 141 -20.48 -5.71 -18.96
CA GLY A 141 -20.79 -4.76 -20.05
C GLY A 141 -20.85 -3.28 -19.62
N GLU A 142 -21.03 -2.97 -18.34
CA GLU A 142 -21.17 -1.56 -17.90
C GLU A 142 -19.79 -0.81 -17.84
N LEU A 143 -18.70 -1.56 -17.69
CA LEU A 143 -17.35 -0.99 -17.53
C LEU A 143 -16.42 -1.19 -18.73
N ASP A 144 -16.93 -1.67 -19.86
CA ASP A 144 -16.12 -1.96 -21.05
C ASP A 144 -15.41 -0.71 -21.61
N SER A 145 -16.01 0.46 -21.41
CA SER A 145 -15.46 1.76 -21.83
C SER A 145 -14.50 2.39 -20.79
N VAL A 146 -14.37 1.82 -19.59
CA VAL A 146 -13.52 2.38 -18.52
C VAL A 146 -12.09 1.86 -18.68
N PRO A 147 -11.11 2.75 -18.96
CA PRO A 147 -9.71 2.33 -19.10
C PRO A 147 -9.18 1.64 -17.85
N SER A 148 -8.26 0.68 -18.04
CA SER A 148 -7.52 0.10 -16.92
C SER A 148 -6.69 1.18 -16.22
N PRO A 149 -6.66 1.23 -14.89
CA PRO A 149 -5.76 2.12 -14.15
C PRO A 149 -4.28 1.85 -14.41
N ASN A 150 -3.95 0.66 -14.92
CA ASN A 150 -2.58 0.27 -15.24
C ASN A 150 -2.22 0.73 -16.66
N SER A 151 -2.09 2.04 -16.87
CA SER A 151 -1.65 2.62 -18.16
C SER A 151 -0.13 2.81 -18.24
N ALA A 152 0.61 2.64 -17.14
CA ALA A 152 2.06 2.72 -17.14
C ALA A 152 2.70 1.42 -17.62
N SER A 153 3.81 1.51 -18.35
CA SER A 153 4.55 0.31 -18.75
C SER A 153 5.09 -0.42 -17.51
N ALA A 154 5.17 -1.74 -17.56
CA ALA A 154 5.76 -2.54 -16.48
C ALA A 154 7.18 -2.09 -16.11
N GLY A 155 7.91 -1.52 -17.07
CA GLY A 155 9.24 -0.93 -16.86
C GLY A 155 9.20 0.35 -16.03
N ASP A 156 8.19 1.20 -16.22
CA ASP A 156 8.05 2.47 -15.46
C ASP A 156 7.65 2.21 -14.00
N LEU A 157 6.87 1.15 -13.76
CA LEU A 157 6.43 0.77 -12.41
C LEU A 157 7.53 0.10 -11.57
N ALA A 158 8.55 -0.46 -12.22
CA ALA A 158 9.67 -1.15 -11.55
C ALA A 158 10.91 -0.26 -11.35
N GLN A 159 10.89 0.99 -11.83
CA GLN A 159 12.05 1.89 -11.74
C GLN A 159 12.17 2.53 -10.36
N ASP A 160 13.41 2.56 -9.84
CA ASP A 160 13.78 3.36 -8.67
C ASP A 160 13.79 4.85 -9.05
N SER A 161 12.63 5.51 -8.89
CA SER A 161 12.45 6.93 -9.19
C SER A 161 13.43 7.82 -8.41
N PHE A 162 13.78 7.44 -7.18
CA PHE A 162 14.77 8.18 -6.39
C PHE A 162 16.14 8.18 -7.08
N ARG A 163 16.55 7.02 -7.60
CA ARG A 163 17.83 6.89 -8.30
C ARG A 163 17.88 7.67 -9.61
N ASN A 164 16.75 7.73 -10.33
CA ASN A 164 16.64 8.40 -11.62
C ASN A 164 16.58 9.94 -11.49
N PHE A 165 15.99 10.45 -10.40
CA PHE A 165 15.76 11.88 -10.22
C PHE A 165 16.62 12.53 -9.14
N TYR A 166 17.47 11.75 -8.44
CA TYR A 166 18.37 12.30 -7.42
C TYR A 166 19.57 13.01 -8.06
N GLY A 167 19.44 14.31 -8.25
CA GLY A 167 20.45 15.19 -8.88
C GLY A 167 21.58 15.69 -7.96
N GLY A 168 21.87 15.01 -6.84
CA GLY A 168 22.92 15.41 -5.90
C GLY A 168 22.46 16.42 -4.84
N THR A 169 23.21 16.52 -3.77
CA THR A 169 22.89 17.38 -2.62
C THR A 169 23.25 18.84 -2.89
N ARG A 170 22.29 19.68 -3.25
CA ARG A 170 22.37 21.08 -2.83
C ARG A 170 22.10 21.12 -1.33
N ARG A 171 23.13 21.41 -0.52
CA ARG A 171 22.94 21.76 0.89
C ARG A 171 22.00 22.95 0.97
N ARG A 172 20.71 22.72 1.20
CA ARG A 172 19.82 23.79 1.65
C ARG A 172 20.29 24.22 3.03
N LYS A 173 20.43 25.55 3.25
CA LYS A 173 20.59 26.10 4.60
C LYS A 173 19.48 25.52 5.47
N ALA A 174 19.85 25.01 6.64
CA ALA A 174 18.86 24.48 7.59
C ALA A 174 17.90 25.60 7.98
N GLU A 175 16.67 25.50 7.51
CA GLU A 175 15.57 26.35 7.99
C GLU A 175 15.35 26.07 9.47
N LYS A 176 15.08 27.13 10.26
CA LYS A 176 14.71 26.98 11.67
C LYS A 176 13.52 26.04 11.78
N LYS A 177 13.73 24.88 12.37
CA LYS A 177 12.65 23.92 12.60
C LYS A 177 11.64 24.52 13.56
N THR A 178 10.44 24.82 13.07
CA THR A 178 9.31 25.18 13.91
C THR A 178 8.95 23.97 14.77
N LYS A 179 8.67 24.19 16.06
CA LYS A 179 8.23 23.10 16.94
C LYS A 179 6.85 22.61 16.48
N VAL A 180 6.79 21.37 16.05
CA VAL A 180 5.53 20.71 15.69
C VAL A 180 4.78 20.35 16.98
N TYR A 181 3.46 20.57 17.00
CA TYR A 181 2.60 20.11 18.08
C TYR A 181 2.70 18.59 18.23
N ARG A 182 2.97 18.13 19.42
CA ARG A 182 2.97 16.70 19.77
C ARG A 182 1.80 16.46 20.72
N PRO A 183 0.82 15.61 20.35
CA PRO A 183 -0.23 15.22 21.27
C PRO A 183 0.37 14.63 22.55
N HIS A 184 -0.13 15.03 23.69
CA HIS A 184 0.23 14.44 24.96
C HIS A 184 -0.69 13.24 25.22
N GLY A 185 -0.12 12.13 25.67
CA GLY A 185 -0.87 10.94 26.01
C GLY A 185 0.03 9.72 26.11
N PHE A 186 -0.49 8.69 26.75
CA PHE A 186 0.15 7.39 26.85
C PHE A 186 -0.77 6.35 26.22
N LEU A 187 -0.26 5.63 25.23
CA LEU A 187 -0.91 4.45 24.67
C LEU A 187 -0.21 3.22 25.24
N PRO A 188 -0.95 2.29 25.85
CA PRO A 188 -0.42 0.97 26.19
C PRO A 188 0.23 0.30 24.98
N TYR A 189 1.22 -0.53 25.23
CA TYR A 189 2.11 -1.08 24.19
C TYR A 189 1.41 -1.90 23.10
N ASP A 190 0.26 -2.46 23.42
CA ASP A 190 -0.54 -3.39 22.60
C ASP A 190 -1.86 -2.80 22.11
N GLN A 191 -2.10 -1.51 22.37
CA GLN A 191 -3.35 -0.86 21.97
C GLN A 191 -3.15 0.03 20.73
N LEU A 192 -4.07 -0.12 19.80
CA LEU A 192 -4.21 0.71 18.62
C LEU A 192 -5.41 1.65 18.84
N GLN A 193 -5.22 2.96 18.69
CA GLN A 193 -6.31 3.92 18.73
C GLN A 193 -6.48 4.57 17.36
N PHE A 194 -7.74 4.77 16.96
CA PHE A 194 -8.08 5.48 15.74
C PHE A 194 -8.60 6.86 16.12
N PHE A 195 -8.09 7.86 15.41
CA PHE A 195 -8.61 9.21 15.44
C PHE A 195 -9.13 9.53 14.05
N GLU A 196 -10.39 9.89 13.95
CA GLU A 196 -11.01 10.34 12.72
C GLU A 196 -11.50 11.76 12.91
N GLY A 197 -11.23 12.61 11.91
CA GLY A 197 -11.66 14.01 11.91
C GLY A 197 -11.88 14.50 10.49
N HIS A 198 -12.85 15.38 10.32
CA HIS A 198 -13.15 16.03 9.05
C HIS A 198 -12.66 17.48 9.09
N LEU A 199 -11.81 17.84 8.15
CA LEU A 199 -11.29 19.18 7.97
C LEU A 199 -11.64 19.69 6.57
N SER A 200 -12.01 20.95 6.47
CA SER A 200 -12.16 21.60 5.16
C SER A 200 -10.79 21.75 4.51
N ALA A 201 -10.61 21.15 3.32
CA ALA A 201 -9.37 21.30 2.57
C ALA A 201 -9.06 22.77 2.26
N ARG A 202 -10.09 23.60 2.00
CA ARG A 202 -9.95 25.03 1.76
C ARG A 202 -9.39 25.74 3.00
N GLU A 203 -9.97 25.51 4.18
CA GLU A 203 -9.48 26.14 5.43
C GLU A 203 -8.03 25.75 5.75
N VAL A 204 -7.65 24.49 5.51
CA VAL A 204 -6.28 24.03 5.71
C VAL A 204 -5.32 24.75 4.77
N LEU A 205 -5.69 24.86 3.47
CA LEU A 205 -4.87 25.55 2.47
C LEU A 205 -4.77 27.05 2.77
N ASP A 206 -5.88 27.71 3.10
CA ASP A 206 -5.90 29.14 3.41
C ASP A 206 -5.01 29.46 4.63
N ARG A 207 -5.08 28.62 5.67
CA ARG A 207 -4.20 28.76 6.85
C ARG A 207 -2.74 28.47 6.54
N SER A 208 -2.44 27.49 5.68
CA SER A 208 -1.06 27.18 5.31
C SER A 208 -0.40 28.27 4.45
N HIS A 209 -1.19 29.01 3.68
CA HIS A 209 -0.71 30.15 2.89
C HIS A 209 -0.56 31.44 3.71
N ALA A 210 -1.20 31.51 4.89
CA ALA A 210 -1.12 32.65 5.79
C ALA A 210 0.06 32.58 6.79
N LEU A 211 0.81 31.48 6.80
CA LEU A 211 2.01 31.22 7.61
C LEU A 211 3.28 31.45 6.81
#